data_d604408ec47a4dfcd9683873abde4d7f
#
_entry.id   d604408ec47a4dfcd9683873abde4d7f
#
_cell.length_a   1.000
_cell.length_b   1.000
_cell.length_c   1.000
_cell.angle_alpha   90.00
_cell.angle_beta   90.00
_cell.angle_gamma   90.00
#
_symmetry.space_group_name_H-M   'P 1'
#
loop_
_entity.id
_entity.type
_entity.pdbx_description
1 polymer ?
#
loop_
_entity_poly.entity_id
_entity_poly.type
_entity_poly.pdbx_seq_one_letter_code
_entity_poly.pdbx_strand_id
1 'polypeptide(L)'
;MPARRREHLLEEPPLGVARPGGFADYVLVPHPRYLVDIDGLNDAEAAPLACAGVTTYSAIRKLGEGIHHEPVVIIGAGGLGLMAIEVLRALGGQGAVVVDIDPAKREAALAAGALAVVDGKAVDAAQQLIAATQGGAGQVLDLVGSSATVSLAMQSARRGGHIVICGLMGGELTLPLATIPLRPLRIEGSYVGTLSELRELVDLVRRTAMKSIPVSRRPMSQVNQVIDDLHRGQVIGRAVLLP
;
A
#
# COMPACT_ATOMS: atom_id res chain seq x y z
N MET A 1 2.85 -19.34 14.42
CA MET A 1 1.64 -19.92 13.78
C MET A 1 2.06 -20.75 12.58
N PRO A 2 1.56 -21.96 12.38
CA PRO A 2 2.06 -22.86 11.34
C PRO A 2 1.66 -22.37 9.93
N ALA A 3 2.60 -22.47 9.01
CA ALA A 3 2.54 -22.05 7.60
C ALA A 3 1.39 -22.65 6.76
N ARG A 4 0.74 -23.69 7.24
CA ARG A 4 -0.29 -24.44 6.51
C ARG A 4 -1.61 -23.73 6.22
N ARG A 5 -1.87 -22.54 6.79
CA ARG A 5 -3.14 -21.79 6.52
C ARG A 5 -3.05 -20.78 5.38
N ARG A 6 -1.88 -20.49 4.84
CA ARG A 6 -1.72 -19.54 3.72
C ARG A 6 -1.97 -20.15 2.34
N GLU A 7 -1.77 -21.46 2.18
CA GLU A 7 -1.90 -22.14 0.89
C GLU A 7 -3.36 -22.25 0.38
N HIS A 8 -4.33 -22.32 1.29
CA HIS A 8 -5.76 -22.42 0.90
C HIS A 8 -6.38 -21.12 0.34
N LEU A 9 -5.72 -19.96 0.44
CA LEU A 9 -6.22 -18.70 -0.13
C LEU A 9 -5.98 -18.60 -1.64
N LEU A 10 -5.11 -19.43 -2.21
CA LEU A 10 -4.82 -19.50 -3.65
C LEU A 10 -5.74 -20.46 -4.42
N GLU A 11 -6.54 -21.29 -3.73
CA GLU A 11 -7.41 -22.28 -4.35
C GLU A 11 -8.69 -21.68 -4.96
N GLU A 12 -9.13 -20.51 -4.49
CA GLU A 12 -10.30 -19.84 -5.06
C GLU A 12 -9.92 -18.64 -5.92
N PRO A 13 -10.38 -18.59 -7.19
CA PRO A 13 -10.09 -17.47 -8.07
C PRO A 13 -10.62 -16.15 -7.45
N PRO A 14 -9.79 -15.09 -7.37
CA PRO A 14 -10.19 -13.85 -6.73
C PRO A 14 -11.32 -13.16 -7.49
N LEU A 15 -12.28 -12.61 -6.73
CA LEU A 15 -13.39 -11.82 -7.26
C LEU A 15 -12.86 -10.58 -8.01
N GLY A 16 -13.45 -10.30 -9.19
CA GLY A 16 -13.06 -9.15 -10.01
C GLY A 16 -11.76 -9.32 -10.79
N VAL A 17 -11.06 -10.49 -10.66
CA VAL A 17 -9.83 -10.81 -11.40
C VAL A 17 -10.03 -12.07 -12.25
N ALA A 18 -10.32 -13.19 -11.61
CA ALA A 18 -10.49 -14.49 -12.29
C ALA A 18 -11.96 -14.96 -12.32
N ARG A 19 -12.86 -14.21 -11.73
CA ARG A 19 -14.32 -14.38 -11.81
C ARG A 19 -15.00 -12.99 -11.79
N PRO A 20 -16.29 -12.87 -12.18
CA PRO A 20 -17.05 -11.61 -12.11
C PRO A 20 -16.94 -10.96 -10.74
N GLY A 21 -16.74 -9.63 -10.73
CA GLY A 21 -16.56 -8.81 -9.52
C GLY A 21 -17.74 -7.88 -9.24
N GLY A 22 -17.46 -6.76 -8.55
CA GLY A 22 -18.46 -5.82 -8.06
C GLY A 22 -18.85 -4.69 -9.02
N PHE A 23 -18.39 -4.68 -10.29
CA PHE A 23 -18.88 -3.73 -11.29
C PHE A 23 -20.16 -4.27 -11.94
N ALA A 24 -21.18 -4.51 -11.12
CA ALA A 24 -22.45 -5.12 -11.47
C ALA A 24 -23.47 -4.83 -10.37
N ASP A 25 -24.76 -5.03 -10.66
CA ASP A 25 -25.85 -4.88 -9.67
C ASP A 25 -25.76 -5.95 -8.56
N TYR A 26 -25.15 -7.09 -8.88
CA TYR A 26 -24.97 -8.21 -7.94
C TYR A 26 -23.58 -8.83 -8.08
N VAL A 27 -23.03 -9.30 -6.97
CA VAL A 27 -21.81 -10.09 -6.93
C VAL A 27 -22.03 -11.38 -6.15
N LEU A 28 -21.59 -12.52 -6.70
CA LEU A 28 -21.66 -13.79 -6.01
C LEU A 28 -20.46 -13.94 -5.06
N VAL A 29 -20.73 -13.88 -3.76
CA VAL A 29 -19.74 -14.18 -2.73
C VAL A 29 -19.79 -15.67 -2.42
N PRO A 30 -18.67 -16.41 -2.52
CA PRO A 30 -18.66 -17.88 -2.43
C PRO A 30 -19.14 -18.43 -1.08
N HIS A 31 -18.94 -17.68 0.00
CA HIS A 31 -19.36 -18.11 1.33
C HIS A 31 -19.53 -16.90 2.24
N PRO A 32 -20.55 -16.85 3.14
CA PRO A 32 -20.79 -15.73 4.06
C PRO A 32 -19.59 -15.38 4.96
N ARG A 33 -18.68 -16.31 5.23
CA ARG A 33 -17.45 -16.06 6.01
C ARG A 33 -16.57 -14.97 5.45
N TYR A 34 -16.68 -14.68 4.14
CA TYR A 34 -15.90 -13.65 3.47
C TYR A 34 -16.51 -12.25 3.58
N LEU A 35 -17.71 -12.15 4.14
CA LEU A 35 -18.32 -10.88 4.47
C LEU A 35 -17.71 -10.38 5.79
N VAL A 36 -17.33 -9.12 5.80
CA VAL A 36 -16.84 -8.43 6.99
C VAL A 36 -17.80 -7.31 7.30
N ASP A 37 -18.30 -7.32 8.52
CA ASP A 37 -19.20 -6.29 9.01
C ASP A 37 -18.48 -4.94 9.08
N ILE A 38 -19.11 -3.89 8.53
CA ILE A 38 -18.63 -2.51 8.52
C ILE A 38 -19.59 -1.56 9.24
N ASP A 39 -20.51 -2.06 10.07
CA ASP A 39 -21.44 -1.23 10.82
C ASP A 39 -20.74 -0.08 11.54
N GLY A 40 -21.32 1.11 11.41
CA GLY A 40 -20.76 2.34 11.96
C GLY A 40 -19.72 3.02 11.06
N LEU A 41 -19.31 2.42 9.94
CA LEU A 41 -18.45 3.04 8.93
C LEU A 41 -19.27 3.54 7.75
N ASN A 42 -18.77 4.56 7.06
CA ASN A 42 -19.36 5.00 5.79
C ASN A 42 -18.98 4.02 4.68
N ASP A 43 -19.96 3.51 3.94
CA ASP A 43 -19.78 2.47 2.92
C ASP A 43 -18.72 2.82 1.87
N ALA A 44 -18.77 4.04 1.32
CA ALA A 44 -17.83 4.47 0.30
C ALA A 44 -16.40 4.64 0.85
N GLU A 45 -16.26 4.99 2.12
CA GLU A 45 -14.96 5.12 2.79
C GLU A 45 -14.41 3.77 3.25
N ALA A 46 -15.30 2.82 3.54
CA ALA A 46 -14.93 1.46 3.92
C ALA A 46 -14.58 0.58 2.70
N ALA A 47 -15.18 0.82 1.53
CA ALA A 47 -14.93 0.02 0.33
C ALA A 47 -13.43 -0.16 0.00
N PRO A 48 -12.55 0.87 0.08
CA PRO A 48 -11.12 0.71 -0.15
C PRO A 48 -10.41 -0.22 0.85
N LEU A 49 -10.99 -0.48 2.03
CA LEU A 49 -10.36 -1.32 3.05
C LEU A 49 -10.20 -2.78 2.58
N ALA A 50 -11.12 -3.27 1.77
CA ALA A 50 -11.11 -4.66 1.28
C ALA A 50 -9.98 -4.97 0.26
N CYS A 51 -9.31 -3.95 -0.28
CA CYS A 51 -8.18 -4.10 -1.18
C CYS A 51 -7.00 -3.27 -0.71
N ALA A 52 -7.04 -1.93 -0.89
CA ALA A 52 -5.93 -1.06 -0.53
C ALA A 52 -5.61 -1.12 0.97
N GLY A 53 -6.65 -1.15 1.81
CA GLY A 53 -6.49 -1.22 3.26
C GLY A 53 -5.80 -2.50 3.70
N VAL A 54 -6.35 -3.65 3.38
CA VAL A 54 -5.79 -4.94 3.80
C VAL A 54 -4.40 -5.19 3.21
N THR A 55 -4.14 -4.73 1.99
CA THR A 55 -2.82 -4.83 1.35
C THR A 55 -1.76 -4.05 2.12
N THR A 56 -2.04 -2.79 2.44
CA THR A 56 -1.11 -1.93 3.18
C THR A 56 -0.97 -2.35 4.63
N TYR A 57 -2.06 -2.77 5.26
CA TYR A 57 -2.04 -3.30 6.63
C TYR A 57 -1.14 -4.55 6.74
N SER A 58 -1.35 -5.54 5.87
CA SER A 58 -0.54 -6.76 5.84
C SER A 58 0.95 -6.46 5.58
N ALA A 59 1.22 -5.55 4.65
CA ALA A 59 2.59 -5.16 4.30
C ALA A 59 3.30 -4.40 5.43
N ILE A 60 2.63 -3.46 6.10
CA ILE A 60 3.18 -2.71 7.22
C ILE A 60 3.44 -3.66 8.40
N ARG A 61 2.55 -4.61 8.66
CA ARG A 61 2.78 -5.63 9.71
C ARG A 61 4.02 -6.49 9.47
N LYS A 62 4.41 -6.73 8.21
CA LYS A 62 5.66 -7.43 7.88
C LYS A 62 6.90 -6.61 8.25
N LEU A 63 6.82 -5.27 8.21
CA LEU A 63 7.91 -4.41 8.67
C LEU A 63 8.17 -4.56 10.18
N GLY A 64 7.19 -5.03 10.95
CA GLY A 64 7.33 -5.34 12.38
C GLY A 64 7.53 -4.10 13.24
N GLU A 65 8.25 -4.25 14.35
CA GLU A 65 8.48 -3.20 15.35
C GLU A 65 9.26 -1.99 14.82
N GLY A 66 9.96 -2.14 13.70
CA GLY A 66 10.75 -1.05 13.10
C GLY A 66 9.94 0.22 12.82
N ILE A 67 8.64 0.09 12.55
CA ILE A 67 7.74 1.23 12.29
C ILE A 67 7.60 2.17 13.50
N HIS A 68 7.88 1.69 14.72
CA HIS A 68 7.77 2.46 15.95
C HIS A 68 9.07 3.20 16.31
N HIS A 69 10.17 2.92 15.61
CA HIS A 69 11.48 3.47 15.92
C HIS A 69 11.97 4.49 14.91
N GLU A 70 11.50 4.41 13.68
CA GLU A 70 11.95 5.27 12.58
C GLU A 70 10.86 5.45 11.53
N PRO A 71 10.91 6.53 10.72
CA PRO A 71 9.97 6.72 9.61
C PRO A 71 10.08 5.60 8.57
N VAL A 72 8.94 5.21 8.00
CA VAL A 72 8.88 4.29 6.86
C VAL A 72 9.02 5.06 5.56
N VAL A 73 9.88 4.62 4.66
CA VAL A 73 9.87 5.12 3.28
C VAL A 73 8.77 4.41 2.50
N ILE A 74 7.81 5.16 1.99
CA ILE A 74 6.71 4.65 1.14
C ILE A 74 6.95 5.11 -0.29
N ILE A 75 7.12 4.17 -1.21
CA ILE A 75 7.29 4.46 -2.63
C ILE A 75 5.95 4.25 -3.36
N GLY A 76 5.42 5.34 -3.91
CA GLY A 76 4.11 5.44 -4.53
C GLY A 76 3.08 6.09 -3.62
N ALA A 77 2.57 7.27 -4.02
CA ALA A 77 1.57 8.07 -3.28
C ALA A 77 0.16 7.99 -3.88
N GLY A 78 -0.15 6.92 -4.62
CA GLY A 78 -1.51 6.63 -5.07
C GLY A 78 -2.42 6.19 -3.92
N GLY A 79 -3.56 5.60 -4.25
CA GLY A 79 -4.53 5.16 -3.24
C GLY A 79 -3.97 4.15 -2.22
N LEU A 80 -2.97 3.31 -2.60
CA LEU A 80 -2.25 2.46 -1.65
C LEU A 80 -1.34 3.28 -0.73
N GLY A 81 -0.59 4.26 -1.28
CA GLY A 81 0.33 5.07 -0.49
C GLY A 81 -0.38 5.94 0.54
N LEU A 82 -1.47 6.60 0.14
CA LEU A 82 -2.28 7.38 1.06
C LEU A 82 -2.90 6.49 2.16
N MET A 83 -3.37 5.30 1.81
CA MET A 83 -3.87 4.31 2.77
C MET A 83 -2.75 3.85 3.72
N ALA A 84 -1.52 3.63 3.22
CA ALA A 84 -0.39 3.23 4.04
C ALA A 84 0.00 4.29 5.07
N ILE A 85 -0.08 5.59 4.73
CA ILE A 85 0.14 6.69 5.68
C ILE A 85 -0.85 6.60 6.85
N GLU A 86 -2.14 6.43 6.54
CA GLU A 86 -3.20 6.37 7.56
C GLU A 86 -3.10 5.11 8.43
N VAL A 87 -2.84 3.95 7.80
CA VAL A 87 -2.65 2.68 8.54
C VAL A 87 -1.41 2.76 9.43
N LEU A 88 -0.30 3.31 8.93
CA LEU A 88 0.93 3.48 9.72
C LEU A 88 0.68 4.37 10.94
N ARG A 89 -0.05 5.48 10.75
CA ARG A 89 -0.44 6.38 11.84
C ARG A 89 -1.34 5.67 12.86
N ALA A 90 -2.35 4.92 12.40
CA ALA A 90 -3.27 4.18 13.25
C ALA A 90 -2.57 3.08 14.07
N LEU A 91 -1.49 2.50 13.54
CA LEU A 91 -0.65 1.53 14.23
C LEU A 91 0.39 2.19 15.17
N GLY A 92 0.43 3.52 15.27
CA GLY A 92 1.38 4.24 16.13
C GLY A 92 2.81 4.30 15.58
N GLY A 93 2.97 4.22 14.25
CA GLY A 93 4.27 4.34 13.61
C GLY A 93 4.83 5.77 13.65
N GLN A 94 6.14 5.91 13.42
CA GLN A 94 6.87 7.19 13.47
C GLN A 94 6.61 8.11 12.25
N GLY A 95 5.68 7.73 11.36
CA GLY A 95 5.35 8.49 10.17
C GLY A 95 6.03 7.97 8.90
N ALA A 96 5.84 8.67 7.80
CA ALA A 96 6.30 8.25 6.49
C ALA A 96 7.06 9.34 5.74
N VAL A 97 8.13 8.97 5.04
CA VAL A 97 8.74 9.74 3.95
C VAL A 97 8.24 9.13 2.65
N VAL A 98 7.58 9.92 1.81
CA VAL A 98 6.85 9.41 0.66
C VAL A 98 7.53 9.80 -0.66
N VAL A 99 7.61 8.85 -1.58
CA VAL A 99 8.16 9.05 -2.93
C VAL A 99 7.06 8.93 -3.97
N ASP A 100 6.94 9.89 -4.84
CA ASP A 100 6.14 9.77 -6.07
C ASP A 100 6.72 10.66 -7.16
N ILE A 101 6.49 10.29 -8.41
CA ILE A 101 6.92 11.07 -9.59
C ILE A 101 5.94 12.21 -9.92
N ASP A 102 4.70 12.13 -9.40
CA ASP A 102 3.63 13.08 -9.66
C ASP A 102 3.57 14.13 -8.54
N PRO A 103 3.72 15.44 -8.85
CA PRO A 103 3.68 16.48 -7.83
C PRO A 103 2.34 16.57 -7.10
N ALA A 104 1.21 16.34 -7.78
CA ALA A 104 -0.11 16.38 -7.13
C ALA A 104 -0.28 15.24 -6.11
N LYS A 105 0.28 14.06 -6.39
CA LYS A 105 0.28 12.95 -5.45
C LYS A 105 1.22 13.20 -4.27
N ARG A 106 2.38 13.86 -4.49
CA ARG A 106 3.26 14.28 -3.39
C ARG A 106 2.57 15.29 -2.46
N GLU A 107 1.85 16.26 -3.04
CA GLU A 107 1.05 17.22 -2.27
C GLU A 107 -0.05 16.52 -1.45
N ALA A 108 -0.77 15.56 -2.07
CA ALA A 108 -1.76 14.74 -1.37
C ALA A 108 -1.16 13.92 -0.22
N ALA A 109 0.06 13.41 -0.38
CA ALA A 109 0.77 12.70 0.68
C ALA A 109 1.13 13.62 1.86
N LEU A 110 1.59 14.85 1.59
CA LEU A 110 1.81 15.85 2.66
C LEU A 110 0.52 16.20 3.39
N ALA A 111 -0.57 16.41 2.64
CA ALA A 111 -1.89 16.66 3.23
C ALA A 111 -2.40 15.49 4.09
N ALA A 112 -2.05 14.25 3.73
CA ALA A 112 -2.34 13.05 4.52
C ALA A 112 -1.42 12.87 5.75
N GLY A 113 -0.39 13.72 5.92
CA GLY A 113 0.49 13.71 7.08
C GLY A 113 1.84 13.02 6.86
N ALA A 114 2.30 12.89 5.62
CA ALA A 114 3.67 12.49 5.35
C ALA A 114 4.67 13.52 5.96
N LEU A 115 5.76 13.04 6.55
CA LEU A 115 6.80 13.88 7.16
C LEU A 115 7.60 14.66 6.12
N ALA A 116 7.81 14.03 4.96
CA ALA A 116 8.49 14.62 3.81
C ALA A 116 8.08 13.89 2.54
N VAL A 117 8.29 14.54 1.40
CA VAL A 117 8.09 13.93 0.08
C VAL A 117 9.33 14.11 -0.77
N VAL A 118 9.59 13.12 -1.63
CA VAL A 118 10.72 13.12 -2.57
C VAL A 118 10.19 12.88 -3.99
N ASP A 119 10.73 13.61 -4.96
CA ASP A 119 10.48 13.34 -6.36
C ASP A 119 11.25 12.09 -6.81
N GLY A 120 10.53 11.03 -7.13
CA GLY A 120 11.14 9.77 -7.57
C GLY A 120 11.93 9.87 -8.91
N LYS A 121 11.78 10.99 -9.66
CA LYS A 121 12.55 11.28 -10.86
C LYS A 121 13.82 12.09 -10.61
N ALA A 122 14.01 12.64 -9.40
CA ALA A 122 15.18 13.41 -9.08
C ALA A 122 16.45 12.53 -9.18
N VAL A 123 17.50 13.06 -9.77
CA VAL A 123 18.77 12.34 -9.92
C VAL A 123 19.37 11.94 -8.57
N ASP A 124 19.10 12.75 -7.55
CA ASP A 124 19.58 12.57 -6.17
C ASP A 124 18.47 12.04 -5.23
N ALA A 125 17.41 11.42 -5.77
CA ALA A 125 16.28 10.91 -4.96
C ALA A 125 16.74 9.99 -3.81
N ALA A 126 17.70 9.10 -4.08
CA ALA A 126 18.24 8.21 -3.05
C ALA A 126 18.95 8.98 -1.92
N GLN A 127 19.73 10.02 -2.28
CA GLN A 127 20.41 10.88 -1.30
C GLN A 127 19.41 11.70 -0.47
N GLN A 128 18.35 12.21 -1.09
CA GLN A 128 17.27 12.90 -0.38
C GLN A 128 16.58 11.96 0.62
N LEU A 129 16.32 10.71 0.25
CA LEU A 129 15.76 9.70 1.16
C LEU A 129 16.72 9.36 2.31
N ILE A 130 18.01 9.19 2.02
CA ILE A 130 19.03 8.95 3.04
C ILE A 130 19.09 10.11 4.04
N ALA A 131 19.03 11.35 3.55
CA ALA A 131 18.99 12.54 4.40
C ALA A 131 17.71 12.61 5.24
N ALA A 132 16.55 12.40 4.62
CA ALA A 132 15.25 12.44 5.30
C ALA A 132 15.08 11.33 6.36
N THR A 133 15.80 10.21 6.21
CA THR A 133 15.82 9.09 7.16
C THR A 133 17.09 9.04 8.03
N GLN A 134 17.86 10.13 8.07
CA GLN A 134 19.03 10.30 8.95
C GLN A 134 20.08 9.18 8.82
N GLY A 135 20.39 8.77 7.61
CA GLY A 135 21.44 7.74 7.35
C GLY A 135 20.95 6.51 6.58
N GLY A 136 19.76 6.56 6.05
CA GLY A 136 19.15 5.54 5.21
C GLY A 136 17.96 4.85 5.86
N ALA A 137 17.03 4.42 5.03
CA ALA A 137 15.77 3.82 5.47
C ALA A 137 15.99 2.44 6.11
N GLY A 138 15.51 2.25 7.32
CA GLY A 138 15.44 0.93 7.93
C GLY A 138 14.22 0.14 7.46
N GLN A 139 13.15 0.84 7.09
CA GLN A 139 11.89 0.27 6.65
C GLN A 139 11.46 0.91 5.33
N VAL A 140 11.23 0.11 4.29
CA VAL A 140 10.77 0.57 2.98
C VAL A 140 9.55 -0.24 2.54
N LEU A 141 8.52 0.44 2.09
CA LEU A 141 7.32 -0.13 1.50
C LEU A 141 7.20 0.32 0.04
N ASP A 142 7.46 -0.57 -0.90
CA ASP A 142 7.31 -0.29 -2.34
C ASP A 142 5.93 -0.74 -2.83
N LEU A 143 5.07 0.24 -3.13
CA LEU A 143 3.70 0.04 -3.61
C LEU A 143 3.59 0.19 -5.13
N VAL A 144 4.71 0.37 -5.81
CA VAL A 144 4.82 0.46 -7.28
C VAL A 144 5.34 -0.84 -7.87
N GLY A 145 6.46 -1.36 -7.37
CA GLY A 145 7.02 -2.65 -7.75
C GLY A 145 7.56 -2.65 -9.19
N SER A 146 8.37 -1.65 -9.53
CA SER A 146 9.11 -1.59 -10.79
C SER A 146 10.61 -1.72 -10.55
N SER A 147 11.38 -2.05 -11.61
CA SER A 147 12.85 -2.08 -11.53
C SER A 147 13.44 -0.79 -10.96
N ALA A 148 12.89 0.37 -11.34
CA ALA A 148 13.35 1.68 -10.86
C ALA A 148 13.06 1.89 -9.37
N THR A 149 11.85 1.54 -8.92
CA THR A 149 11.44 1.76 -7.52
C THR A 149 12.14 0.80 -6.57
N VAL A 150 12.30 -0.47 -6.95
CA VAL A 150 13.07 -1.44 -6.15
C VAL A 150 14.55 -1.03 -6.08
N SER A 151 15.13 -0.53 -7.19
CA SER A 151 16.50 0.00 -7.20
C SER A 151 16.63 1.20 -6.25
N LEU A 152 15.69 2.14 -6.28
CA LEU A 152 15.66 3.28 -5.38
C LEU A 152 15.52 2.85 -3.90
N ALA A 153 14.65 1.89 -3.62
CA ALA A 153 14.49 1.31 -2.29
C ALA A 153 15.80 0.72 -1.76
N MET A 154 16.50 -0.03 -2.60
CA MET A 154 17.79 -0.62 -2.24
C MET A 154 18.89 0.41 -2.05
N GLN A 155 18.95 1.46 -2.88
CA GLN A 155 19.94 2.52 -2.77
C GLN A 155 19.75 3.34 -1.49
N SER A 156 18.50 3.62 -1.12
CA SER A 156 18.15 4.43 0.05
C SER A 156 18.10 3.65 1.38
N ALA A 157 17.99 2.33 1.33
CA ALA A 157 17.97 1.51 2.55
C ALA A 157 19.32 1.52 3.26
N ARG A 158 19.33 1.59 4.59
CA ARG A 158 20.53 1.39 5.41
C ARG A 158 20.91 -0.10 5.53
N ARG A 159 22.07 -0.40 6.07
CA ARG A 159 22.45 -1.80 6.41
C ARG A 159 21.43 -2.38 7.38
N GLY A 160 21.01 -3.63 7.14
CA GLY A 160 19.98 -4.29 7.92
C GLY A 160 18.55 -3.80 7.58
N GLY A 161 18.38 -2.94 6.58
CA GLY A 161 17.08 -2.44 6.16
C GLY A 161 16.15 -3.53 5.63
N HIS A 162 14.86 -3.35 5.84
CA HIS A 162 13.80 -4.25 5.40
C HIS A 162 12.95 -3.58 4.32
N ILE A 163 12.87 -4.19 3.15
CA ILE A 163 12.12 -3.72 1.98
C ILE A 163 10.96 -4.69 1.74
N VAL A 164 9.73 -4.20 1.83
CA VAL A 164 8.52 -4.95 1.48
C VAL A 164 7.98 -4.43 0.16
N ILE A 165 7.83 -5.33 -0.82
CA ILE A 165 7.35 -5.02 -2.16
C ILE A 165 5.91 -5.54 -2.31
N CYS A 166 4.97 -4.63 -2.61
CA CYS A 166 3.57 -4.94 -2.89
C CYS A 166 3.15 -4.62 -4.33
N GLY A 167 3.84 -3.64 -4.94
CA GLY A 167 3.51 -3.21 -6.30
C GLY A 167 3.77 -4.29 -7.34
N LEU A 168 3.02 -4.25 -8.43
CA LEU A 168 3.04 -5.27 -9.50
C LEU A 168 3.30 -4.66 -10.88
N MET A 169 3.96 -3.49 -10.94
CA MET A 169 4.23 -2.85 -12.25
C MET A 169 5.16 -3.69 -13.12
N GLY A 170 5.99 -4.53 -12.49
CA GLY A 170 6.85 -5.49 -13.20
C GLY A 170 8.25 -4.96 -13.51
N GLY A 171 9.01 -5.78 -14.23
CA GLY A 171 10.42 -5.55 -14.53
C GLY A 171 11.31 -6.59 -13.86
N GLU A 172 12.62 -6.39 -13.95
CA GLU A 172 13.64 -7.28 -13.43
C GLU A 172 14.59 -6.54 -12.50
N LEU A 173 15.12 -7.23 -11.51
CA LEU A 173 16.15 -6.75 -10.61
C LEU A 173 17.42 -7.58 -10.78
N THR A 174 18.48 -6.97 -11.31
CA THR A 174 19.80 -7.58 -11.38
C THR A 174 20.69 -7.01 -10.26
N LEU A 175 21.24 -7.90 -9.45
CA LEU A 175 22.10 -7.54 -8.31
C LEU A 175 23.46 -8.22 -8.41
N PRO A 176 24.58 -7.49 -8.19
CA PRO A 176 25.86 -8.13 -7.90
C PRO A 176 25.73 -8.94 -6.60
N LEU A 177 26.08 -10.22 -6.62
CA LEU A 177 25.92 -11.10 -5.46
C LEU A 177 26.63 -10.59 -4.20
N ALA A 178 27.76 -9.90 -4.34
CA ALA A 178 28.47 -9.28 -3.23
C ALA A 178 27.66 -8.22 -2.47
N THR A 179 26.66 -7.62 -3.10
CA THR A 179 25.78 -6.62 -2.46
C THR A 179 25.01 -7.22 -1.29
N ILE A 180 24.60 -8.47 -1.39
CA ILE A 180 23.79 -9.15 -0.37
C ILE A 180 24.53 -9.26 0.98
N PRO A 181 25.75 -9.83 1.07
CA PRO A 181 26.48 -9.92 2.34
C PRO A 181 27.06 -8.58 2.80
N LEU A 182 27.47 -7.69 1.87
CA LEU A 182 28.03 -6.38 2.22
C LEU A 182 26.98 -5.41 2.76
N ARG A 183 25.74 -5.57 2.33
CA ARG A 183 24.56 -4.81 2.80
C ARG A 183 23.46 -5.83 3.15
N PRO A 184 23.45 -6.41 4.35
CA PRO A 184 22.49 -7.45 4.71
C PRO A 184 21.07 -6.88 4.72
N LEU A 185 20.46 -6.79 3.53
CA LEU A 185 19.09 -6.33 3.33
C LEU A 185 18.13 -7.50 3.42
N ARG A 186 16.95 -7.25 3.96
CA ARG A 186 15.80 -8.14 3.84
C ARG A 186 14.88 -7.60 2.75
N ILE A 187 14.57 -8.42 1.74
CA ILE A 187 13.60 -8.11 0.69
C ILE A 187 12.49 -9.14 0.78
N GLU A 188 11.26 -8.69 0.93
CA GLU A 188 10.09 -9.54 1.12
C GLU A 188 8.93 -9.10 0.25
N GLY A 189 8.25 -10.04 -0.42
CA GLY A 189 7.02 -9.79 -1.14
C GLY A 189 5.80 -9.74 -0.21
N SER A 190 4.82 -8.89 -0.53
CA SER A 190 3.52 -8.87 0.12
C SER A 190 2.41 -8.80 -0.93
N TYR A 191 1.47 -9.74 -0.88
CA TYR A 191 0.36 -9.79 -1.81
C TYR A 191 -0.96 -9.80 -1.05
N VAL A 192 -1.76 -8.73 -1.24
CA VAL A 192 -3.04 -8.54 -0.56
C VAL A 192 -2.90 -8.73 0.97
N GLY A 193 -3.79 -9.46 1.59
CA GLY A 193 -3.79 -9.85 2.99
C GLY A 193 -4.82 -10.95 3.23
N THR A 194 -4.92 -11.39 4.46
CA THR A 194 -5.85 -12.44 4.89
C THR A 194 -7.19 -11.85 5.35
N LEU A 195 -8.23 -12.68 5.40
CA LEU A 195 -9.52 -12.29 5.98
C LEU A 195 -9.39 -11.86 7.46
N SER A 196 -8.48 -12.48 8.20
CA SER A 196 -8.20 -12.09 9.59
C SER A 196 -7.63 -10.68 9.65
N GLU A 197 -6.68 -10.36 8.78
CA GLU A 197 -6.07 -9.03 8.69
C GLU A 197 -7.10 -7.97 8.26
N LEU A 198 -8.06 -8.31 7.39
CA LEU A 198 -9.14 -7.38 7.04
C LEU A 198 -10.04 -7.08 8.26
N ARG A 199 -10.39 -8.08 9.05
CA ARG A 199 -11.16 -7.87 10.30
C ARG A 199 -10.39 -7.03 11.31
N GLU A 200 -9.11 -7.35 11.52
CA GLU A 200 -8.22 -6.58 12.39
C GLU A 200 -8.09 -5.12 11.94
N LEU A 201 -8.02 -4.88 10.61
CA LEU A 201 -7.99 -3.53 10.05
C LEU A 201 -9.30 -2.78 10.30
N VAL A 202 -10.47 -3.40 10.07
CA VAL A 202 -11.78 -2.78 10.34
C VAL A 202 -11.91 -2.42 11.81
N ASP A 203 -11.47 -3.30 12.70
CA ASP A 203 -11.44 -3.01 14.14
C ASP A 203 -10.44 -1.89 14.49
N LEU A 204 -9.29 -1.82 13.80
CA LEU A 204 -8.34 -0.73 13.96
C LEU A 204 -8.96 0.61 13.55
N VAL A 205 -9.63 0.66 12.39
CA VAL A 205 -10.34 1.86 11.89
C VAL A 205 -11.34 2.36 12.93
N ARG A 206 -12.16 1.47 13.49
CA ARG A 206 -13.14 1.82 14.51
C ARG A 206 -12.51 2.36 15.80
N ARG A 207 -11.46 1.69 16.29
CA ARG A 207 -10.81 2.04 17.57
C ARG A 207 -9.99 3.33 17.52
N THR A 208 -9.38 3.62 16.39
CA THR A 208 -8.45 4.76 16.26
C THR A 208 -9.05 5.97 15.57
N ALA A 209 -10.31 5.89 15.13
CA ALA A 209 -10.93 6.88 14.26
C ALA A 209 -9.99 7.23 13.08
N MET A 210 -9.41 6.19 12.44
CA MET A 210 -8.53 6.33 11.30
C MET A 210 -9.22 7.16 10.23
N LYS A 211 -8.53 8.16 9.70
CA LYS A 211 -9.11 9.01 8.66
C LYS A 211 -9.26 8.23 7.36
N SER A 212 -10.34 8.54 6.63
CA SER A 212 -10.49 8.07 5.27
C SER A 212 -9.48 8.76 4.35
N ILE A 213 -8.98 8.01 3.39
CA ILE A 213 -8.25 8.60 2.25
C ILE A 213 -9.24 9.35 1.35
N PRO A 214 -8.78 10.25 0.46
CA PRO A 214 -9.66 10.87 -0.51
C PRO A 214 -10.43 9.85 -1.33
N VAL A 215 -11.77 9.95 -1.33
CA VAL A 215 -12.69 9.08 -2.08
C VAL A 215 -13.52 9.92 -3.03
N SER A 216 -13.37 9.68 -4.33
CA SER A 216 -14.24 10.22 -5.37
C SER A 216 -15.42 9.27 -5.57
N ARG A 217 -16.63 9.71 -5.22
CA ARG A 217 -17.88 8.94 -5.40
C ARG A 217 -18.39 9.16 -6.81
N ARG A 218 -18.66 8.11 -7.55
CA ARG A 218 -19.16 8.14 -8.92
C ARG A 218 -20.32 7.16 -9.10
N PRO A 219 -21.33 7.46 -9.93
CA PRO A 219 -22.35 6.46 -10.24
C PRO A 219 -21.74 5.29 -11.04
N MET A 220 -22.30 4.10 -10.89
CA MET A 220 -21.86 2.88 -11.58
C MET A 220 -21.83 3.05 -13.11
N SER A 221 -22.74 3.87 -13.67
CA SER A 221 -22.78 4.19 -15.09
C SER A 221 -21.52 4.88 -15.64
N GLN A 222 -20.69 5.46 -14.75
CA GLN A 222 -19.42 6.11 -15.12
C GLN A 222 -18.21 5.18 -15.01
N VAL A 223 -18.37 3.88 -14.85
CA VAL A 223 -17.28 2.94 -14.64
C VAL A 223 -16.16 3.07 -15.69
N ASN A 224 -16.51 3.17 -16.98
CA ASN A 224 -15.52 3.31 -18.06
C ASN A 224 -14.77 4.65 -17.95
N GLN A 225 -15.47 5.74 -17.67
CA GLN A 225 -14.82 7.04 -17.46
C GLN A 225 -13.86 7.03 -16.27
N VAL A 226 -14.24 6.38 -15.18
CA VAL A 226 -13.39 6.25 -13.99
C VAL A 226 -12.13 5.42 -14.29
N ILE A 227 -12.25 4.36 -15.10
CA ILE A 227 -11.10 3.56 -15.53
C ILE A 227 -10.16 4.41 -16.40
N ASP A 228 -10.70 5.22 -17.31
CA ASP A 228 -9.91 6.13 -18.14
C ASP A 228 -9.21 7.21 -17.31
N ASP A 229 -9.90 7.81 -16.33
CA ASP A 229 -9.33 8.78 -15.41
C ASP A 229 -8.18 8.15 -14.58
N LEU A 230 -8.35 6.89 -14.15
CA LEU A 230 -7.33 6.15 -13.45
C LEU A 230 -6.08 5.90 -14.32
N HIS A 231 -6.27 5.47 -15.58
CA HIS A 231 -5.18 5.28 -16.54
C HIS A 231 -4.40 6.56 -16.82
N ARG A 232 -5.09 7.70 -16.84
CA ARG A 232 -4.48 9.04 -17.02
C ARG A 232 -3.83 9.57 -15.73
N GLY A 233 -3.91 8.86 -14.62
CA GLY A 233 -3.38 9.29 -13.32
C GLY A 233 -4.18 10.41 -12.64
N GLN A 234 -5.40 10.70 -13.09
CA GLN A 234 -6.25 11.81 -12.61
C GLN A 234 -6.98 11.48 -11.28
N VAL A 235 -6.87 10.26 -10.79
CA VAL A 235 -7.50 9.85 -9.53
C VAL A 235 -6.53 10.02 -8.38
N ILE A 236 -6.85 10.92 -7.45
CA ILE A 236 -6.17 11.06 -6.16
C ILE A 236 -6.94 10.22 -5.13
N GLY A 237 -6.25 9.31 -4.46
CA GLY A 237 -6.90 8.37 -3.53
C GLY A 237 -7.60 7.22 -4.25
N ARG A 238 -8.91 7.10 -4.08
CA ARG A 238 -9.74 6.04 -4.68
C ARG A 238 -11.00 6.62 -5.32
N ALA A 239 -11.41 6.06 -6.44
CA ALA A 239 -12.75 6.24 -6.97
C ALA A 239 -13.63 5.06 -6.53
N VAL A 240 -14.77 5.35 -5.94
CA VAL A 240 -15.76 4.36 -5.50
C VAL A 240 -17.02 4.54 -6.33
N LEU A 241 -17.45 3.45 -6.95
CA LEU A 241 -18.67 3.41 -7.76
C LEU A 241 -19.86 3.08 -6.85
N LEU A 242 -20.91 3.87 -7.00
CA LEU A 242 -22.15 3.71 -6.27
C LEU A 242 -23.25 3.24 -7.24
N PRO A 243 -24.17 2.38 -6.79
CA PRO A 243 -25.33 1.92 -7.57
C PRO A 243 -26.19 3.07 -8.08
#